data_70ee3ffd4cae6804a67cebf883020ce3
#
_entry.id   70ee3ffd4cae6804a67cebf883020ce3
#
_cell.length_a   1.000
_cell.length_b   1.000
_cell.length_c   1.000
_cell.angle_alpha   90.00
_cell.angle_beta   90.00
_cell.angle_gamma   90.00
#
_symmetry.space_group_name_H-M   'P 1'
#
loop_
_entity.id
_entity.type
_entity.pdbx_description
1 polymer ?
#
loop_
_entity_poly.entity_id
_entity_poly.type
_entity_poly.pdbx_seq_one_letter_code
_entity_poly.pdbx_strand_id
1 'polypeptide(L)'
;MRQNFFGVSASVLLFLLLFMAMKWPLFVAATLSVGTYFGVYYLAKPKQKIGNVELEALANGEEIKALYDASNVHLRTMASTARTIENPAIREKALALVATGNDIMGYLKAHPKAISPSRHFLEYYLNTGEKIITNYLSLKRGNVSSEKFLEIEAKTYESLALLNGVYAKQRDGYYEDQISDLEIETELLEKTLKLGGDPE
;
A
#
# COMPACT_ATOMS: atom_id res chain seq x y z
N MET A 1 -23.33 2.67 4.53
CA MET A 1 -24.80 2.74 4.37
C MET A 1 -25.48 1.37 4.31
N ARG A 2 -25.00 0.40 3.50
CA ARG A 2 -25.66 -0.93 3.37
C ARG A 2 -25.74 -1.73 4.69
N GLN A 3 -24.72 -1.66 5.56
CA GLN A 3 -24.69 -2.36 6.85
C GLN A 3 -25.78 -1.89 7.82
N ASN A 4 -25.95 -0.58 7.95
CA ASN A 4 -26.99 -0.01 8.83
C ASN A 4 -28.38 -0.41 8.35
N PHE A 5 -28.58 -0.49 7.02
CA PHE A 5 -29.84 -0.89 6.43
C PHE A 5 -30.18 -2.37 6.77
N PHE A 6 -29.22 -3.29 6.61
CA PHE A 6 -29.43 -4.70 6.95
C PHE A 6 -29.65 -4.92 8.45
N GLY A 7 -28.87 -4.25 9.30
CA GLY A 7 -29.03 -4.33 10.75
C GLY A 7 -30.40 -3.82 11.22
N VAL A 8 -30.82 -2.65 10.73
CA VAL A 8 -32.13 -2.07 11.06
C VAL A 8 -33.26 -2.96 10.54
N SER A 9 -33.21 -3.41 9.30
CA SER A 9 -34.24 -4.26 8.72
C SER A 9 -34.41 -5.58 9.47
N ALA A 10 -33.30 -6.24 9.83
CA ALA A 10 -33.34 -7.50 10.59
C ALA A 10 -33.90 -7.28 12.01
N SER A 11 -33.52 -6.21 12.71
CA SER A 11 -33.99 -5.94 14.07
C SER A 11 -35.49 -5.57 14.09
N VAL A 12 -35.96 -4.80 13.10
CA VAL A 12 -37.40 -4.45 12.98
C VAL A 12 -38.24 -5.69 12.68
N LEU A 13 -37.79 -6.55 11.74
CA LEU A 13 -38.49 -7.81 11.46
C LEU A 13 -38.58 -8.72 12.69
N LEU A 14 -37.47 -8.86 13.42
CA LEU A 14 -37.44 -9.67 14.64
C LEU A 14 -38.38 -9.08 15.71
N PHE A 15 -38.39 -7.76 15.90
CA PHE A 15 -39.29 -7.08 16.84
C PHE A 15 -40.75 -7.36 16.50
N LEU A 16 -41.16 -7.19 15.25
CA LEU A 16 -42.54 -7.44 14.80
C LEU A 16 -42.91 -8.91 14.99
N LEU A 17 -42.02 -9.84 14.72
CA LEU A 17 -42.26 -11.27 14.90
C LEU A 17 -42.44 -11.61 16.39
N LEU A 18 -41.55 -11.16 17.25
CA LEU A 18 -41.62 -11.45 18.68
C LEU A 18 -42.84 -10.78 19.34
N PHE A 19 -43.12 -9.51 18.99
CA PHE A 19 -44.19 -8.76 19.61
C PHE A 19 -45.58 -9.12 19.06
N MET A 20 -45.75 -9.18 17.72
CA MET A 20 -47.04 -9.44 17.11
C MET A 20 -47.39 -10.93 17.02
N ALA A 21 -46.43 -11.79 16.60
CA ALA A 21 -46.73 -13.20 16.39
C ALA A 21 -46.64 -14.02 17.69
N MET A 22 -45.60 -13.79 18.51
CA MET A 22 -45.39 -14.55 19.75
C MET A 22 -45.99 -13.90 21.01
N LYS A 23 -46.52 -12.67 20.89
CA LYS A 23 -47.13 -11.90 22.00
C LYS A 23 -46.22 -11.78 23.26
N TRP A 24 -44.93 -11.67 23.02
CA TRP A 24 -43.95 -11.52 24.11
C TRP A 24 -44.03 -10.14 24.74
N PRO A 25 -43.65 -9.99 26.03
CA PRO A 25 -43.61 -8.68 26.68
C PRO A 25 -42.74 -7.69 25.90
N LEU A 26 -43.19 -6.47 25.72
CA LEU A 26 -42.55 -5.42 24.93
C LEU A 26 -41.06 -5.24 25.25
N PHE A 27 -40.72 -5.29 26.56
CA PHE A 27 -39.32 -5.14 27.00
C PHE A 27 -38.40 -6.27 26.48
N VAL A 28 -38.90 -7.52 26.46
CA VAL A 28 -38.11 -8.65 25.97
C VAL A 28 -37.92 -8.55 24.47
N ALA A 29 -38.99 -8.24 23.72
CA ALA A 29 -38.89 -8.04 22.27
C ALA A 29 -37.95 -6.90 21.89
N ALA A 30 -38.00 -5.77 22.62
CA ALA A 30 -37.10 -4.63 22.40
C ALA A 30 -35.63 -4.98 22.68
N THR A 31 -35.34 -5.64 23.82
CA THR A 31 -33.97 -6.01 24.20
C THR A 31 -33.35 -6.96 23.18
N LEU A 32 -34.09 -7.99 22.74
CA LEU A 32 -33.62 -8.95 21.72
C LEU A 32 -33.41 -8.27 20.35
N SER A 33 -34.29 -7.32 19.98
CA SER A 33 -34.14 -6.58 18.71
C SER A 33 -32.91 -5.69 18.70
N VAL A 34 -32.60 -5.02 19.82
CA VAL A 34 -31.36 -4.25 19.99
C VAL A 34 -30.13 -5.16 19.92
N GLY A 35 -30.17 -6.31 20.61
CA GLY A 35 -29.10 -7.31 20.53
C GLY A 35 -28.86 -7.82 19.10
N THR A 36 -29.93 -8.06 18.36
CA THR A 36 -29.86 -8.47 16.95
C THR A 36 -29.28 -7.38 16.07
N TYR A 37 -29.66 -6.11 16.28
CA TYR A 37 -29.06 -4.99 15.56
C TYR A 37 -27.54 -4.97 15.70
N PHE A 38 -27.03 -5.03 16.94
CA PHE A 38 -25.58 -5.05 17.18
C PHE A 38 -24.93 -6.33 16.62
N GLY A 39 -25.56 -7.48 16.77
CA GLY A 39 -25.05 -8.73 16.21
C GLY A 39 -24.89 -8.65 14.69
N VAL A 40 -25.94 -8.24 13.98
CA VAL A 40 -25.89 -8.08 12.52
C VAL A 40 -24.90 -6.97 12.11
N TYR A 41 -24.88 -5.86 12.85
CA TYR A 41 -23.95 -4.77 12.57
C TYR A 41 -22.47 -5.21 12.65
N TYR A 42 -22.10 -5.96 13.70
CA TYR A 42 -20.73 -6.47 13.85
C TYR A 42 -20.39 -7.57 12.87
N LEU A 43 -21.31 -8.51 12.59
CA LEU A 43 -21.11 -9.58 11.63
C LEU A 43 -21.07 -9.10 10.17
N ALA A 44 -21.83 -8.05 9.85
CA ALA A 44 -21.86 -7.46 8.51
C ALA A 44 -20.74 -6.43 8.27
N LYS A 45 -19.85 -6.19 9.26
CA LYS A 45 -18.71 -5.29 9.09
C LYS A 45 -17.80 -5.84 7.98
N PRO A 46 -17.56 -5.08 6.89
CA PRO A 46 -16.68 -5.56 5.83
C PRO A 46 -15.30 -5.78 6.40
N LYS A 47 -14.77 -6.97 6.22
CA LYS A 47 -13.39 -7.28 6.56
C LYS A 47 -12.48 -6.44 5.71
N GLN A 48 -11.65 -5.64 6.36
CA GLN A 48 -10.66 -4.83 5.67
C GLN A 48 -9.51 -5.74 5.23
N LYS A 49 -9.01 -5.50 4.00
CA LYS A 49 -7.94 -6.30 3.40
C LYS A 49 -6.88 -5.41 2.78
N ILE A 50 -5.66 -5.93 2.74
CA ILE A 50 -4.60 -5.44 1.85
C ILE A 50 -4.34 -6.58 0.86
N GLY A 51 -4.58 -6.33 -0.44
CA GLY A 51 -4.56 -7.40 -1.42
C GLY A 51 -5.55 -8.51 -1.06
N ASN A 52 -5.06 -9.74 -0.87
CA ASN A 52 -5.85 -10.91 -0.51
C ASN A 52 -5.82 -11.23 0.99
N VAL A 53 -5.08 -10.49 1.80
CA VAL A 53 -4.87 -10.77 3.24
C VAL A 53 -5.80 -9.90 4.09
N GLU A 54 -6.54 -10.54 5.01
CA GLU A 54 -7.39 -9.85 5.98
C GLU A 54 -6.52 -9.16 7.05
N LEU A 55 -6.88 -7.94 7.47
CA LEU A 55 -6.10 -7.19 8.46
C LEU A 55 -5.99 -7.91 9.80
N GLU A 56 -7.03 -8.67 10.16
CA GLU A 56 -7.07 -9.46 11.40
C GLU A 56 -6.00 -10.57 11.43
N ALA A 57 -5.50 -10.98 10.25
CA ALA A 57 -4.42 -11.96 10.12
C ALA A 57 -3.01 -11.33 10.22
N LEU A 58 -2.92 -10.00 10.31
CA LEU A 58 -1.67 -9.26 10.43
C LEU A 58 -1.52 -8.71 11.84
N ALA A 59 -0.33 -8.85 12.43
CA ALA A 59 0.02 -8.12 13.64
C ALA A 59 -0.07 -6.61 13.33
N ASN A 60 -0.86 -5.86 14.11
CA ASN A 60 -1.11 -4.42 13.89
C ASN A 60 -1.70 -4.10 12.50
N GLY A 61 -2.64 -4.90 11.99
CA GLY A 61 -3.19 -4.79 10.65
C GLY A 61 -3.75 -3.40 10.30
N GLU A 62 -4.39 -2.69 11.25
CA GLU A 62 -4.90 -1.34 11.03
C GLU A 62 -3.76 -0.33 10.80
N GLU A 63 -2.68 -0.42 11.58
CA GLU A 63 -1.50 0.44 11.43
C GLU A 63 -0.79 0.17 10.09
N ILE A 64 -0.62 -1.10 9.74
CA ILE A 64 -0.05 -1.53 8.45
C ILE A 64 -0.89 -1.00 7.29
N LYS A 65 -2.21 -1.06 7.41
CA LYS A 65 -3.11 -0.52 6.38
C LYS A 65 -2.98 1.00 6.27
N ALA A 66 -2.95 1.71 7.39
CA ALA A 66 -2.78 3.16 7.40
C ALA A 66 -1.46 3.58 6.73
N LEU A 67 -0.36 2.88 7.04
CA LEU A 67 0.94 3.09 6.42
C LEU A 67 0.91 2.83 4.90
N TYR A 68 0.30 1.72 4.47
CA TYR A 68 0.15 1.37 3.05
C TYR A 68 -0.69 2.41 2.31
N ASP A 69 -1.81 2.84 2.87
CA ASP A 69 -2.70 3.82 2.27
C ASP A 69 -2.04 5.21 2.18
N ALA A 70 -1.34 5.66 3.22
CA ALA A 70 -0.56 6.90 3.23
C ALA A 70 0.54 6.87 2.15
N SER A 71 1.26 5.76 2.02
CA SER A 71 2.29 5.57 1.01
C SER A 71 1.74 5.68 -0.41
N ASN A 72 0.55 5.13 -0.67
CA ASN A 72 -0.14 5.30 -1.96
C ASN A 72 -0.53 6.77 -2.23
N VAL A 73 -0.90 7.53 -1.19
CA VAL A 73 -1.19 8.96 -1.33
C VAL A 73 0.08 9.71 -1.73
N HIS A 74 1.21 9.47 -1.04
CA HIS A 74 2.51 10.05 -1.38
C HIS A 74 2.89 9.79 -2.85
N LEU A 75 2.79 8.55 -3.32
CA LEU A 75 3.10 8.21 -4.72
C LEU A 75 2.18 8.89 -5.73
N ARG A 76 0.89 9.01 -5.44
CA ARG A 76 -0.05 9.73 -6.31
C ARG A 76 0.29 11.22 -6.39
N THR A 77 0.62 11.84 -5.26
CA THR A 77 1.06 13.23 -5.21
C THR A 77 2.35 13.42 -6.01
N MET A 78 3.35 12.55 -5.80
CA MET A 78 4.59 12.55 -6.58
C MET A 78 4.31 12.42 -8.08
N ALA A 79 3.46 11.48 -8.49
CA ALA A 79 3.14 11.24 -9.89
C ALA A 79 2.45 12.44 -10.55
N SER A 80 1.49 13.07 -9.88
CA SER A 80 0.81 14.25 -10.39
C SER A 80 1.75 15.45 -10.49
N THR A 81 2.57 15.65 -9.47
CA THR A 81 3.52 16.75 -9.35
C THR A 81 4.67 16.60 -10.35
N ALA A 82 5.23 15.39 -10.51
CA ALA A 82 6.33 15.12 -11.46
C ALA A 82 5.95 15.45 -12.91
N ARG A 83 4.70 15.20 -13.30
CA ARG A 83 4.20 15.52 -14.64
C ARG A 83 4.20 17.02 -14.97
N THR A 84 4.16 17.88 -13.97
CA THR A 84 4.18 19.35 -14.14
C THR A 84 5.59 19.92 -14.19
N ILE A 85 6.63 19.12 -13.99
CA ILE A 85 8.02 19.56 -14.08
C ILE A 85 8.36 19.85 -15.54
N GLU A 86 8.81 21.05 -15.83
CA GLU A 86 9.20 21.48 -17.18
C GLU A 86 10.57 20.96 -17.60
N ASN A 87 11.55 20.96 -16.67
CA ASN A 87 12.88 20.42 -16.94
C ASN A 87 12.80 18.92 -17.25
N PRO A 88 13.11 18.47 -18.48
CA PRO A 88 12.90 17.09 -18.90
C PRO A 88 13.76 16.09 -18.12
N ALA A 89 14.99 16.47 -17.76
CA ALA A 89 15.90 15.57 -17.03
C ALA A 89 15.40 15.33 -15.60
N ILE A 90 14.95 16.37 -14.91
CA ILE A 90 14.36 16.24 -13.55
C ILE A 90 13.03 15.49 -13.60
N ARG A 91 12.19 15.79 -14.60
CA ARG A 91 10.92 15.10 -14.79
C ARG A 91 11.11 13.60 -15.01
N GLU A 92 12.07 13.20 -15.84
CA GLU A 92 12.40 11.80 -16.10
C GLU A 92 12.82 11.09 -14.80
N LYS A 93 13.74 11.68 -14.02
CA LYS A 93 14.16 11.11 -12.74
C LYS A 93 13.00 11.00 -11.73
N ALA A 94 12.13 12.01 -11.67
CA ALA A 94 10.98 11.99 -10.79
C ALA A 94 9.95 10.92 -11.20
N LEU A 95 9.70 10.76 -12.51
CA LEU A 95 8.80 9.71 -13.02
C LEU A 95 9.38 8.32 -12.85
N ALA A 96 10.68 8.12 -13.01
CA ALA A 96 11.37 6.86 -12.73
C ALA A 96 11.21 6.47 -11.25
N LEU A 97 11.39 7.45 -10.33
CA LEU A 97 11.17 7.23 -8.90
C LEU A 97 9.74 6.77 -8.59
N VAL A 98 8.75 7.41 -9.22
CA VAL A 98 7.33 7.04 -9.09
C VAL A 98 7.07 5.64 -9.64
N ALA A 99 7.66 5.28 -10.78
CA ALA A 99 7.51 3.96 -11.39
C ALA A 99 8.02 2.86 -10.44
N THR A 100 9.28 2.98 -9.97
CA THR A 100 9.85 2.03 -9.01
C THR A 100 9.07 1.98 -7.69
N GLY A 101 8.58 3.13 -7.21
CA GLY A 101 7.72 3.18 -6.03
C GLY A 101 6.40 2.42 -6.22
N ASN A 102 5.78 2.50 -7.40
CA ASN A 102 4.58 1.71 -7.71
C ASN A 102 4.86 0.20 -7.78
N ASP A 103 6.02 -0.21 -8.32
CA ASP A 103 6.43 -1.62 -8.34
C ASP A 103 6.57 -2.15 -6.90
N ILE A 104 7.22 -1.39 -6.01
CA ILE A 104 7.34 -1.69 -4.58
C ILE A 104 5.95 -1.83 -3.94
N MET A 105 5.05 -0.87 -4.17
CA MET A 105 3.70 -0.93 -3.60
C MET A 105 2.88 -2.09 -4.17
N GLY A 106 3.11 -2.46 -5.42
CA GLY A 106 2.52 -3.66 -6.05
C GLY A 106 2.97 -4.94 -5.34
N TYR A 107 4.27 -5.07 -5.08
CA TYR A 107 4.82 -6.19 -4.31
C TYR A 107 4.23 -6.25 -2.90
N LEU A 108 4.22 -5.13 -2.18
CA LEU A 108 3.70 -5.04 -0.81
C LEU A 108 2.19 -5.35 -0.74
N LYS A 109 1.43 -5.05 -1.79
CA LYS A 109 0.02 -5.43 -1.90
C LYS A 109 -0.15 -6.95 -2.01
N ALA A 110 0.72 -7.61 -2.75
CA ALA A 110 0.72 -9.06 -2.89
C ALA A 110 1.26 -9.76 -1.63
N HIS A 111 2.19 -9.11 -0.92
CA HIS A 111 2.89 -9.62 0.26
C HIS A 111 2.73 -8.68 1.48
N PRO A 112 1.52 -8.54 2.09
CA PRO A 112 1.28 -7.55 3.14
C PRO A 112 2.15 -7.70 4.40
N LYS A 113 2.67 -8.89 4.66
CA LYS A 113 3.63 -9.13 5.76
C LYS A 113 4.95 -8.37 5.57
N ALA A 114 5.32 -8.06 4.33
CA ALA A 114 6.53 -7.29 4.01
C ALA A 114 6.38 -5.78 4.26
N ILE A 115 5.16 -5.26 4.52
CA ILE A 115 4.93 -3.83 4.79
C ILE A 115 5.62 -3.41 6.09
N SER A 116 5.52 -4.20 7.15
CA SER A 116 6.13 -3.87 8.44
C SER A 116 7.67 -3.78 8.37
N PRO A 117 8.40 -4.73 7.79
CA PRO A 117 9.84 -4.59 7.55
C PRO A 117 10.20 -3.39 6.67
N SER A 118 9.33 -3.02 5.73
CA SER A 118 9.54 -1.88 4.80
C SER A 118 9.16 -0.52 5.39
N ARG A 119 8.77 -0.44 6.66
CA ARG A 119 8.29 0.79 7.31
C ARG A 119 9.23 1.97 7.09
N HIS A 120 10.54 1.79 7.31
CA HIS A 120 11.51 2.88 7.14
C HIS A 120 11.54 3.42 5.70
N PHE A 121 11.45 2.54 4.70
CA PHE A 121 11.34 2.96 3.31
C PHE A 121 10.07 3.78 3.08
N LEU A 122 8.92 3.29 3.54
CA LEU A 122 7.62 3.90 3.32
C LEU A 122 7.47 5.26 4.03
N GLU A 123 7.93 5.38 5.27
CA GLU A 123 7.80 6.60 6.06
C GLU A 123 8.86 7.65 5.71
N TYR A 124 10.10 7.24 5.44
CA TYR A 124 11.20 8.16 5.24
C TYR A 124 11.51 8.42 3.76
N TYR A 125 11.86 7.39 2.99
CA TYR A 125 12.33 7.60 1.61
C TYR A 125 11.23 8.03 0.67
N LEU A 126 10.02 7.50 0.83
CA LEU A 126 8.87 7.88 0.02
C LEU A 126 8.45 9.33 0.28
N ASN A 127 8.36 9.72 1.54
CA ASN A 127 8.09 11.11 1.94
C ASN A 127 9.21 12.06 1.49
N THR A 128 10.48 11.65 1.56
CA THR A 128 11.61 12.44 1.08
C THR A 128 11.51 12.70 -0.41
N GLY A 129 11.14 11.70 -1.21
CA GLY A 129 10.93 11.86 -2.65
C GLY A 129 9.84 12.87 -2.97
N GLU A 130 8.70 12.80 -2.28
CA GLU A 130 7.63 13.78 -2.43
C GLU A 130 8.09 15.20 -2.08
N LYS A 131 8.78 15.36 -0.94
CA LYS A 131 9.29 16.66 -0.51
C LYS A 131 10.26 17.29 -1.51
N ILE A 132 11.18 16.50 -2.07
CA ILE A 132 12.14 17.02 -3.06
C ILE A 132 11.40 17.55 -4.29
N ILE A 133 10.46 16.77 -4.83
CA ILE A 133 9.69 17.15 -6.02
C ILE A 133 8.83 18.39 -5.76
N THR A 134 8.15 18.41 -4.61
CA THR A 134 7.26 19.51 -4.23
C THR A 134 8.04 20.80 -3.97
N ASN A 135 9.17 20.70 -3.24
CA ASN A 135 10.03 21.84 -2.95
C ASN A 135 10.64 22.43 -4.22
N TYR A 136 11.09 21.59 -5.16
CA TYR A 136 11.59 22.06 -6.45
C TYR A 136 10.55 22.93 -7.17
N LEU A 137 9.30 22.47 -7.27
CA LEU A 137 8.25 23.26 -7.92
C LEU A 137 7.87 24.52 -7.14
N SER A 138 7.89 24.46 -5.81
CA SER A 138 7.65 25.62 -4.96
C SER A 138 8.71 26.71 -5.18
N LEU A 139 9.99 26.33 -5.21
CA LEU A 139 11.10 27.24 -5.46
C LEU A 139 11.05 27.83 -6.88
N LYS A 140 10.63 27.04 -7.88
CA LYS A 140 10.41 27.54 -9.24
C LYS A 140 9.33 28.62 -9.29
N ARG A 141 8.21 28.43 -8.57
CA ARG A 141 7.12 29.42 -8.48
C ARG A 141 7.49 30.65 -7.67
N GLY A 142 8.42 30.51 -6.73
CA GLY A 142 8.87 31.58 -5.82
C GLY A 142 9.77 32.65 -6.48
N ASN A 143 9.96 32.57 -7.79
CA ASN A 143 10.74 33.57 -8.59
C ASN A 143 12.16 33.78 -8.05
N VAL A 144 12.83 32.69 -7.68
CA VAL A 144 14.24 32.67 -7.25
C VAL A 144 15.13 33.15 -8.42
N SER A 145 16.25 33.82 -8.14
CA SER A 145 17.17 34.30 -9.20
C SER A 145 17.64 33.12 -10.07
N SER A 146 17.81 33.39 -11.36
CA SER A 146 18.17 32.37 -12.35
C SER A 146 19.42 31.56 -11.97
N GLU A 147 20.44 32.24 -11.42
CA GLU A 147 21.68 31.61 -10.97
C GLU A 147 21.44 30.61 -9.82
N LYS A 148 20.69 31.01 -8.79
CA LYS A 148 20.30 30.10 -7.68
C LYS A 148 19.41 28.98 -8.14
N PHE A 149 18.57 29.23 -9.15
CA PHE A 149 17.67 28.21 -9.66
C PHE A 149 18.42 27.10 -10.40
N LEU A 150 19.47 27.42 -11.15
CA LEU A 150 20.34 26.42 -11.76
C LEU A 150 21.02 25.50 -10.72
N GLU A 151 21.46 26.09 -9.60
CA GLU A 151 22.00 25.30 -8.48
C GLU A 151 20.95 24.37 -7.87
N ILE A 152 19.71 24.86 -7.70
CA ILE A 152 18.57 24.07 -7.21
C ILE A 152 18.26 22.91 -8.17
N GLU A 153 18.27 23.16 -9.48
CA GLU A 153 18.05 22.11 -10.48
C GLU A 153 19.12 21.02 -10.40
N ALA A 154 20.39 21.38 -10.32
CA ALA A 154 21.48 20.44 -10.19
C ALA A 154 21.35 19.58 -8.91
N LYS A 155 21.09 20.20 -7.75
CA LYS A 155 20.89 19.49 -6.48
C LYS A 155 19.65 18.59 -6.50
N THR A 156 18.57 19.05 -7.12
CA THR A 156 17.34 18.25 -7.26
C THR A 156 17.59 17.02 -8.12
N TYR A 157 18.27 17.18 -9.26
CA TYR A 157 18.62 16.05 -10.13
C TYR A 157 19.48 15.02 -9.40
N GLU A 158 20.52 15.47 -8.69
CA GLU A 158 21.41 14.61 -7.90
C GLU A 158 20.63 13.86 -6.80
N SER A 159 19.81 14.57 -6.04
CA SER A 159 19.00 13.99 -4.97
C SER A 159 18.02 12.94 -5.50
N LEU A 160 17.37 13.19 -6.64
CA LEU A 160 16.48 12.24 -7.28
C LEU A 160 17.25 11.03 -7.83
N ALA A 161 18.47 11.23 -8.35
CA ALA A 161 19.32 10.13 -8.80
C ALA A 161 19.71 9.20 -7.65
N LEU A 162 20.11 9.77 -6.49
CA LEU A 162 20.41 9.00 -5.28
C LEU A 162 19.19 8.23 -4.78
N LEU A 163 18.02 8.87 -4.73
CA LEU A 163 16.79 8.21 -4.30
C LEU A 163 16.38 7.09 -5.26
N ASN A 164 16.55 7.25 -6.56
CA ASN A 164 16.29 6.17 -7.54
C ASN A 164 17.14 4.94 -7.22
N GLY A 165 18.40 5.13 -6.82
CA GLY A 165 19.26 4.03 -6.37
C GLY A 165 18.73 3.33 -5.12
N VAL A 166 18.25 4.12 -4.13
CA VAL A 166 17.64 3.55 -2.90
C VAL A 166 16.37 2.77 -3.21
N TYR A 167 15.51 3.31 -4.08
CA TYR A 167 14.27 2.63 -4.47
C TYR A 167 14.54 1.35 -5.25
N ALA A 168 15.52 1.38 -6.17
CA ALA A 168 15.93 0.19 -6.91
C ALA A 168 16.44 -0.89 -5.96
N LYS A 169 17.32 -0.54 -5.01
CA LYS A 169 17.82 -1.48 -4.00
C LYS A 169 16.70 -2.05 -3.14
N GLN A 170 15.72 -1.22 -2.72
CA GLN A 170 14.58 -1.69 -1.94
C GLN A 170 13.72 -2.69 -2.74
N ARG A 171 13.44 -2.39 -4.01
CA ARG A 171 12.69 -3.27 -4.91
C ARG A 171 13.42 -4.60 -5.11
N ASP A 172 14.70 -4.53 -5.46
CA ASP A 172 15.50 -5.70 -5.77
C ASP A 172 15.66 -6.63 -4.57
N GLY A 173 15.79 -6.05 -3.35
CA GLY A 173 15.85 -6.80 -2.09
C GLY A 173 14.62 -7.65 -1.79
N TYR A 174 13.47 -7.37 -2.41
CA TYR A 174 12.30 -8.25 -2.26
C TYR A 174 12.39 -9.54 -3.07
N TYR A 175 13.31 -9.59 -4.03
CA TYR A 175 13.50 -10.74 -4.92
C TYR A 175 14.79 -11.51 -4.64
N GLU A 176 15.61 -11.04 -3.68
CA GLU A 176 16.89 -11.67 -3.34
C GLU A 176 16.74 -13.15 -2.98
N ASP A 177 15.74 -13.49 -2.15
CA ASP A 177 15.46 -14.88 -1.78
C ASP A 177 15.08 -15.73 -3.02
N GLN A 178 14.24 -15.19 -3.91
CA GLN A 178 13.81 -15.90 -5.12
C GLN A 178 14.94 -16.06 -6.12
N ILE A 179 15.84 -15.08 -6.22
CA ILE A 179 17.02 -15.15 -7.07
C ILE A 179 17.97 -16.22 -6.53
N SER A 180 18.22 -16.24 -5.23
CA SER A 180 19.06 -17.24 -4.57
C SER A 180 18.52 -18.66 -4.74
N ASP A 181 17.20 -18.86 -4.59
CA ASP A 181 16.56 -20.16 -4.81
C ASP A 181 16.74 -20.62 -6.27
N LEU A 182 16.56 -19.71 -7.23
CA LEU A 182 16.75 -20.01 -8.66
C LEU A 182 18.20 -20.37 -8.98
N GLU A 183 19.18 -19.68 -8.37
CA GLU A 183 20.60 -19.98 -8.54
C GLU A 183 20.93 -21.39 -8.01
N ILE A 184 20.40 -21.76 -6.84
CA ILE A 184 20.57 -23.09 -6.26
C ILE A 184 19.93 -24.17 -7.17
N GLU A 185 18.71 -23.95 -7.66
CA GLU A 185 18.03 -24.88 -8.56
C GLU A 185 18.81 -25.06 -9.88
N THR A 186 19.35 -23.95 -10.41
CA THR A 186 20.16 -23.98 -11.64
C THR A 186 21.46 -24.76 -11.42
N GLU A 187 22.14 -24.56 -10.31
CA GLU A 187 23.38 -25.30 -9.97
C GLU A 187 23.10 -26.81 -9.80
N LEU A 188 21.98 -27.14 -9.12
CA LEU A 188 21.55 -28.54 -8.97
C LEU A 188 21.25 -29.19 -10.35
N LEU A 189 20.55 -28.45 -11.21
CA LEU A 189 20.25 -28.93 -12.56
C LEU A 189 21.53 -29.18 -13.36
N GLU A 190 22.50 -28.26 -13.32
CA GLU A 190 23.78 -28.43 -13.98
C GLU A 190 24.56 -29.65 -13.45
N LYS A 191 24.60 -29.84 -12.14
CA LYS A 191 25.21 -31.02 -11.52
C LYS A 191 24.52 -32.32 -11.96
N THR A 192 23.18 -32.32 -12.00
CA THR A 192 22.41 -33.50 -12.41
C THR A 192 22.67 -33.85 -13.86
N LEU A 193 22.74 -32.84 -14.76
CA LEU A 193 23.07 -33.05 -16.18
C LEU A 193 24.49 -33.58 -16.35
N LYS A 194 25.46 -33.07 -15.58
CA LYS A 194 26.86 -33.55 -15.62
C LYS A 194 27.02 -34.96 -15.08
N LEU A 195 26.16 -35.37 -14.11
CA LEU A 195 26.22 -36.72 -13.51
C LEU A 195 25.34 -37.73 -14.24
N GLY A 196 24.28 -37.28 -14.95
CA GLY A 196 23.30 -38.11 -15.63
C GLY A 196 23.44 -38.14 -17.16
N GLY A 197 24.41 -37.43 -17.71
CA GLY A 197 24.58 -37.24 -19.14
C GLY A 197 25.68 -38.12 -19.74
N ASP A 198 25.48 -39.42 -19.82
CA ASP A 198 25.99 -40.24 -20.90
C ASP A 198 24.81 -41.10 -21.39
N PRO A 199 24.11 -40.71 -22.45
CA PRO A 199 23.32 -41.65 -23.23
C PRO A 199 24.26 -42.34 -24.19
N GLU A 200 24.50 -43.64 -23.99
CA GLU A 200 25.00 -44.49 -25.07
C GLU A 200 24.11 -44.40 -26.33
#